data_befe1aefa881ba627d9a9f91fdfe41e5
#
_entry.id   befe1aefa881ba627d9a9f91fdfe41e5
#
_cell.length_a   1.000
_cell.length_b   1.000
_cell.length_c   1.000
_cell.angle_alpha   90.00
_cell.angle_beta   90.00
_cell.angle_gamma   90.00
#
_symmetry.space_group_name_H-M   'P 1'
#
loop_
_entity.id
_entity.type
_entity.pdbx_description
1 polymer ?
#
loop_
_entity_poly.entity_id
_entity_poly.type
_entity_poly.pdbx_seq_one_letter_code
_entity_poly.pdbx_strand_id
1 'polypeptide(L)'
;MVGVASLGSIGVHPNIHTTLYGAIVGPMPTVTVRPLPRKTAARPPQAEATARTRLTPEAWIDAATEVLVDQGIDHVRVDVLAGQLQVTRGSFYWHFRDREDLLRRVLQAWRELSTVQLTRRLAVARGDPREQLRDVISLPFRGRAALRAARIELAIRAWARRDPLAQEAVDEGDAARIAYHAEIFQALGFKAADAQMRGFVLYSYEVAESLLSRQGSAASKQARRVFVEKLVLQPVTG
;
A
#
# COMPACT_ATOMS: atom_id res chain seq x y z
N MET A 1 -22.07 34.30 28.31
CA MET A 1 -21.07 34.83 27.38
C MET A 1 -20.53 33.71 26.56
N VAL A 2 -20.79 33.78 25.27
CA VAL A 2 -20.61 32.74 24.29
C VAL A 2 -19.21 32.84 23.69
N GLY A 3 -18.42 31.77 23.72
CA GLY A 3 -17.11 31.68 23.04
C GLY A 3 -17.25 30.84 21.77
N VAL A 4 -17.12 31.46 20.62
CA VAL A 4 -17.15 30.84 19.30
C VAL A 4 -15.80 30.21 19.01
N ALA A 5 -15.75 28.91 18.84
CA ALA A 5 -14.56 28.16 18.37
C ALA A 5 -14.51 28.17 16.83
N SER A 6 -13.39 28.64 16.30
CA SER A 6 -13.03 28.77 14.89
C SER A 6 -12.91 27.39 14.22
N LEU A 7 -13.54 27.26 13.05
CA LEU A 7 -13.38 26.11 12.14
C LEU A 7 -12.02 26.17 11.44
N GLY A 8 -11.15 25.25 11.77
CA GLY A 8 -9.86 25.06 11.12
C GLY A 8 -10.01 24.47 9.71
N SER A 9 -9.32 25.10 8.78
CA SER A 9 -9.16 24.77 7.36
C SER A 9 -8.75 23.29 7.14
N ILE A 10 -9.51 22.58 6.31
CA ILE A 10 -9.19 21.22 5.86
C ILE A 10 -8.10 21.34 4.79
N GLY A 11 -6.87 21.00 5.17
CA GLY A 11 -5.72 20.94 4.27
C GLY A 11 -5.89 19.83 3.23
N VAL A 12 -5.76 20.18 1.96
CA VAL A 12 -5.67 19.27 0.82
C VAL A 12 -4.39 18.46 0.94
N HIS A 13 -4.49 17.13 1.06
CA HIS A 13 -3.34 16.23 1.12
C HIS A 13 -2.68 16.08 -0.27
N PRO A 14 -1.35 16.18 -0.37
CA PRO A 14 -0.64 15.95 -1.63
C PRO A 14 -0.68 14.48 -2.03
N ASN A 15 -0.70 14.26 -3.34
CA ASN A 15 -0.81 13.00 -4.06
C ASN A 15 0.20 11.94 -3.57
N ILE A 16 -0.31 10.77 -3.18
CA ILE A 16 0.41 9.69 -2.45
C ILE A 16 1.52 9.03 -3.28
N HIS A 17 1.43 9.08 -4.61
CA HIS A 17 2.49 8.57 -5.50
C HIS A 17 3.82 9.31 -5.36
N THR A 18 3.80 10.60 -5.04
CA THR A 18 5.02 11.41 -4.89
C THR A 18 5.76 11.12 -3.59
N THR A 19 5.07 10.68 -2.54
CA THR A 19 5.68 10.47 -1.20
C THR A 19 6.49 9.18 -1.10
N LEU A 20 6.29 8.20 -1.98
CA LEU A 20 7.05 6.95 -2.00
C LEU A 20 8.35 7.02 -2.83
N TYR A 21 8.50 8.05 -3.70
CA TYR A 21 9.67 8.20 -4.57
C TYR A 21 10.65 9.30 -4.13
N GLY A 22 10.33 10.12 -3.12
CA GLY A 22 11.04 11.36 -2.77
C GLY A 22 12.28 11.25 -1.89
N ALA A 23 12.77 10.08 -1.56
CA ALA A 23 13.82 9.91 -0.52
C ALA A 23 15.26 9.74 -1.03
N ILE A 24 15.53 9.90 -2.32
CA ILE A 24 16.91 9.78 -2.86
C ILE A 24 17.14 10.83 -3.97
N VAL A 25 17.17 12.10 -3.67
CA VAL A 25 17.87 13.12 -4.49
C VAL A 25 18.24 14.31 -3.59
N GLY A 26 19.52 14.64 -3.55
CA GLY A 26 20.09 15.75 -2.78
C GLY A 26 19.78 17.13 -3.40
N PRO A 27 20.15 18.24 -2.72
CA PRO A 27 19.69 19.58 -3.05
C PRO A 27 20.28 20.15 -4.33
N MET A 28 19.42 20.73 -5.17
CA MET A 28 19.79 21.47 -6.38
C MET A 28 20.20 22.92 -6.05
N PRO A 29 21.13 23.53 -6.82
CA PRO A 29 21.63 24.87 -6.55
C PRO A 29 20.64 25.98 -6.95
N THR A 30 20.61 27.04 -6.16
CA THR A 30 19.78 28.25 -6.30
C THR A 30 20.27 29.10 -7.49
N VAL A 31 19.41 29.35 -8.47
CA VAL A 31 19.68 30.31 -9.57
C VAL A 31 19.01 31.63 -9.27
N THR A 32 19.80 32.69 -9.19
CA THR A 32 19.35 34.08 -9.00
C THR A 32 18.87 34.66 -10.33
N VAL A 33 17.60 35.02 -10.43
CA VAL A 33 17.02 35.68 -11.62
C VAL A 33 16.87 37.17 -11.39
N ARG A 34 17.46 37.97 -12.32
CA ARG A 34 17.45 39.45 -12.39
C ARG A 34 16.11 39.93 -12.99
N PRO A 35 15.49 41.00 -12.47
CA PRO A 35 14.20 41.47 -12.99
C PRO A 35 14.33 42.30 -14.27
N LEU A 36 13.42 42.07 -15.22
CA LEU A 36 13.24 42.84 -16.46
C LEU A 36 12.03 43.82 -16.36
N PRO A 37 11.96 44.89 -17.17
CA PRO A 37 11.10 46.05 -16.94
C PRO A 37 9.64 45.83 -17.35
N ARG A 38 8.74 46.53 -16.65
CA ARG A 38 7.29 46.61 -16.88
C ARG A 38 6.97 47.18 -18.27
N LYS A 39 6.11 46.50 -19.01
CA LYS A 39 5.32 47.07 -20.14
C LYS A 39 3.81 46.94 -19.87
N THR A 40 3.16 48.00 -20.17
CA THR A 40 1.78 48.44 -20.06
C THR A 40 0.68 47.41 -20.39
N ALA A 41 -0.45 47.63 -19.70
CA ALA A 41 -1.70 46.90 -19.72
C ALA A 41 -2.26 46.59 -21.11
N ALA A 42 -2.55 45.30 -21.31
CA ALA A 42 -3.56 44.84 -22.26
C ALA A 42 -4.55 43.97 -21.48
N ARG A 43 -5.85 44.19 -21.80
CA ARG A 43 -7.03 43.52 -21.24
C ARG A 43 -6.84 42.01 -21.20
N PRO A 44 -7.16 41.34 -20.07
CA PRO A 44 -6.96 39.90 -19.98
C PRO A 44 -7.91 39.15 -20.94
N PRO A 45 -7.42 38.18 -21.70
CA PRO A 45 -8.29 37.26 -22.38
C PRO A 45 -8.98 36.39 -21.34
N GLN A 46 -10.32 36.39 -21.39
CA GLN A 46 -11.14 35.39 -20.73
C GLN A 46 -10.88 34.02 -21.39
N ALA A 47 -9.88 33.28 -20.93
CA ALA A 47 -9.68 31.86 -21.28
C ALA A 47 -8.59 31.25 -20.38
N GLU A 48 -8.74 31.34 -19.08
CA GLU A 48 -8.21 30.34 -18.17
C GLU A 48 -9.39 29.61 -17.53
N ALA A 49 -10.19 28.96 -18.40
CA ALA A 49 -10.88 27.76 -18.01
C ALA A 49 -9.76 26.79 -17.62
N THR A 50 -9.53 26.71 -16.30
CA THR A 50 -8.70 25.69 -15.65
C THR A 50 -8.61 24.46 -16.54
N ALA A 51 -7.42 24.16 -17.04
CA ALA A 51 -7.08 22.84 -17.53
C ALA A 51 -7.34 21.90 -16.35
N ARG A 52 -8.56 21.34 -16.26
CA ARG A 52 -8.90 20.28 -15.32
C ARG A 52 -7.88 19.19 -15.62
N THR A 53 -6.89 19.08 -14.76
CA THR A 53 -5.91 18.01 -14.81
C THR A 53 -6.72 16.73 -14.96
N ARG A 54 -6.64 16.08 -16.12
CA ARG A 54 -7.34 14.82 -16.36
C ARG A 54 -6.86 13.88 -15.28
N LEU A 55 -7.75 13.45 -14.40
CA LEU A 55 -7.41 12.45 -13.39
C LEU A 55 -6.91 11.21 -14.11
N THR A 56 -5.84 10.63 -13.58
CA THR A 56 -5.28 9.39 -14.10
C THR A 56 -6.08 8.18 -13.57
N PRO A 57 -6.01 7.01 -14.20
CA PRO A 57 -6.61 5.78 -13.66
C PRO A 57 -6.15 5.49 -12.22
N GLU A 58 -4.89 5.79 -11.90
CA GLU A 58 -4.31 5.58 -10.58
C GLU A 58 -5.02 6.41 -9.50
N ALA A 59 -5.40 7.65 -9.80
CA ALA A 59 -6.15 8.47 -8.86
C ALA A 59 -7.52 7.87 -8.50
N TRP A 60 -8.18 7.21 -9.45
CA TRP A 60 -9.42 6.48 -9.21
C TRP A 60 -9.19 5.21 -8.38
N ILE A 61 -8.12 4.47 -8.68
CA ILE A 61 -7.71 3.26 -7.93
C ILE A 61 -7.37 3.63 -6.49
N ASP A 62 -6.63 4.71 -6.29
CA ASP A 62 -6.28 5.20 -4.94
C ASP A 62 -7.53 5.61 -4.15
N ALA A 63 -8.43 6.40 -4.76
CA ALA A 63 -9.69 6.80 -4.14
C ALA A 63 -10.57 5.59 -3.80
N ALA A 64 -10.67 4.61 -4.71
CA ALA A 64 -11.41 3.37 -4.48
C ALA A 64 -10.81 2.56 -3.33
N THR A 65 -9.48 2.50 -3.24
CA THR A 65 -8.76 1.83 -2.15
C THR A 65 -9.02 2.50 -0.80
N GLU A 66 -9.00 3.83 -0.73
CA GLU A 66 -9.34 4.55 0.51
C GLU A 66 -10.81 4.33 0.94
N VAL A 67 -11.75 4.39 0.00
CA VAL A 67 -13.17 4.10 0.29
C VAL A 67 -13.34 2.65 0.76
N LEU A 68 -12.66 1.70 0.11
CA LEU A 68 -12.67 0.28 0.50
C LEU A 68 -12.17 0.11 1.94
N VAL A 69 -11.08 0.78 2.31
CA VAL A 69 -10.48 0.69 3.65
C VAL A 69 -11.36 1.32 4.73
N ASP A 70 -11.96 2.47 4.44
CA ASP A 70 -12.67 3.25 5.45
C ASP A 70 -14.16 2.90 5.56
N GLN A 71 -14.78 2.45 4.46
CA GLN A 71 -16.25 2.26 4.37
C GLN A 71 -16.66 0.87 3.86
N GLY A 72 -15.72 0.09 3.32
CA GLY A 72 -15.97 -1.24 2.77
C GLY A 72 -16.40 -1.23 1.31
N ILE A 73 -16.48 -2.45 0.73
CA ILE A 73 -16.70 -2.67 -0.71
C ILE A 73 -18.01 -2.10 -1.24
N ASP A 74 -19.05 -2.10 -0.42
CA ASP A 74 -20.38 -1.64 -0.82
C ASP A 74 -20.42 -0.12 -1.09
N HIS A 75 -19.48 0.64 -0.53
CA HIS A 75 -19.33 2.08 -0.73
C HIS A 75 -18.39 2.44 -1.89
N VAL A 76 -17.67 1.49 -2.47
CA VAL A 76 -16.86 1.72 -3.68
C VAL A 76 -17.79 1.84 -4.89
N ARG A 77 -18.35 3.02 -5.09
CA ARG A 77 -19.34 3.35 -6.13
C ARG A 77 -18.86 4.54 -6.95
N VAL A 78 -19.17 4.53 -8.25
CA VAL A 78 -18.73 5.58 -9.19
C VAL A 78 -19.16 6.98 -8.76
N ASP A 79 -20.38 7.13 -8.26
CA ASP A 79 -20.92 8.40 -7.76
C ASP A 79 -20.16 8.90 -6.49
N VAL A 80 -19.85 8.01 -5.57
CA VAL A 80 -19.09 8.31 -4.34
C VAL A 80 -17.66 8.77 -4.72
N LEU A 81 -17.00 7.99 -5.58
CA LEU A 81 -15.63 8.30 -6.03
C LEU A 81 -15.55 9.60 -6.83
N ALA A 82 -16.51 9.84 -7.75
CA ALA A 82 -16.59 11.08 -8.53
C ALA A 82 -16.77 12.30 -7.60
N GLY A 83 -17.61 12.18 -6.57
CA GLY A 83 -17.80 13.21 -5.55
C GLY A 83 -16.51 13.48 -4.76
N GLN A 84 -15.81 12.43 -4.30
CA GLN A 84 -14.56 12.55 -3.57
C GLN A 84 -13.45 13.18 -4.41
N LEU A 85 -13.37 12.83 -5.70
CA LEU A 85 -12.38 13.36 -6.65
C LEU A 85 -12.80 14.71 -7.24
N GLN A 86 -13.98 15.24 -6.91
CA GLN A 86 -14.54 16.50 -7.42
C GLN A 86 -14.64 16.56 -8.94
N VAL A 87 -15.03 15.44 -9.57
CA VAL A 87 -15.21 15.32 -11.02
C VAL A 87 -16.60 14.80 -11.36
N THR A 88 -16.95 14.82 -12.65
CA THR A 88 -18.20 14.23 -13.14
C THR A 88 -18.09 12.71 -13.22
N ARG A 89 -19.24 12.00 -13.10
CA ARG A 89 -19.30 10.54 -13.33
C ARG A 89 -18.82 10.13 -14.72
N GLY A 90 -19.01 11.00 -15.74
CA GLY A 90 -18.53 10.77 -17.10
C GLY A 90 -17.01 10.64 -17.18
N SER A 91 -16.25 11.31 -16.30
CA SER A 91 -14.79 11.19 -16.22
C SER A 91 -14.32 9.76 -15.89
N PHE A 92 -15.10 9.01 -15.14
CA PHE A 92 -14.81 7.60 -14.82
C PHE A 92 -14.73 6.72 -16.07
N TYR A 93 -15.69 6.85 -16.98
CA TYR A 93 -15.85 6.01 -18.18
C TYR A 93 -14.78 6.27 -19.26
N TRP A 94 -13.95 7.30 -19.10
CA TRP A 94 -12.72 7.47 -19.90
C TRP A 94 -11.60 6.49 -19.52
N HIS A 95 -11.66 5.91 -18.31
CA HIS A 95 -10.61 5.07 -17.73
C HIS A 95 -11.04 3.62 -17.49
N PHE A 96 -12.33 3.42 -17.18
CA PHE A 96 -12.86 2.12 -16.79
C PHE A 96 -14.18 1.86 -17.51
N ARG A 97 -14.39 0.62 -17.93
CA ARG A 97 -15.65 0.19 -18.57
C ARG A 97 -16.82 0.28 -17.60
N ASP A 98 -16.58 -0.21 -16.39
CA ASP A 98 -17.57 -0.31 -15.32
C ASP A 98 -16.89 -0.38 -13.94
N ARG A 99 -17.69 -0.48 -12.89
CA ARG A 99 -17.21 -0.64 -11.51
C ARG A 99 -16.35 -1.90 -11.34
N GLU A 100 -16.68 -2.97 -12.01
CA GLU A 100 -15.97 -4.24 -11.89
C GLU A 100 -14.56 -4.16 -12.49
N ASP A 101 -14.40 -3.47 -13.60
CA ASP A 101 -13.08 -3.17 -14.19
C ASP A 101 -12.20 -2.36 -13.22
N LEU A 102 -12.76 -1.35 -12.55
CA LEU A 102 -12.06 -0.63 -11.49
C LEU A 102 -11.63 -1.57 -10.35
N LEU A 103 -12.54 -2.42 -9.88
CA LEU A 103 -12.26 -3.35 -8.76
C LEU A 103 -11.17 -4.37 -9.12
N ARG A 104 -11.16 -4.90 -10.35
CA ARG A 104 -10.05 -5.74 -10.84
C ARG A 104 -8.72 -5.00 -10.79
N ARG A 105 -8.68 -3.73 -11.18
CA ARG A 105 -7.46 -2.92 -11.15
C ARG A 105 -7.03 -2.56 -9.73
N VAL A 106 -7.96 -2.38 -8.79
CA VAL A 106 -7.64 -2.24 -7.36
C VAL A 106 -6.94 -3.49 -6.84
N LEU A 107 -7.47 -4.68 -7.12
CA LEU A 107 -6.84 -5.95 -6.73
C LEU A 107 -5.49 -6.16 -7.41
N GLN A 108 -5.37 -5.84 -8.69
CA GLN A 108 -4.10 -5.91 -9.42
C GLN A 108 -3.05 -4.97 -8.81
N ALA A 109 -3.41 -3.72 -8.51
CA ALA A 109 -2.51 -2.75 -7.88
C ALA A 109 -2.06 -3.23 -6.48
N TRP A 110 -2.99 -3.78 -5.69
CA TRP A 110 -2.65 -4.36 -4.39
C TRP A 110 -1.68 -5.54 -4.53
N ARG A 111 -1.93 -6.49 -5.44
CA ARG A 111 -1.01 -7.63 -5.68
C ARG A 111 0.37 -7.17 -6.13
N GLU A 112 0.44 -6.23 -7.05
CA GLU A 112 1.70 -5.69 -7.54
C GLU A 112 2.52 -5.07 -6.40
N LEU A 113 1.92 -4.23 -5.59
CA LEU A 113 2.62 -3.54 -4.49
C LEU A 113 2.97 -4.48 -3.32
N SER A 114 2.02 -5.30 -2.90
CA SER A 114 2.14 -6.07 -1.66
C SER A 114 2.83 -7.42 -1.82
N THR A 115 2.91 -7.94 -3.03
CA THR A 115 3.50 -9.24 -3.31
C THR A 115 4.65 -9.12 -4.32
N VAL A 116 4.37 -8.72 -5.57
CA VAL A 116 5.37 -8.77 -6.65
C VAL A 116 6.55 -7.84 -6.38
N GLN A 117 6.30 -6.57 -6.05
CA GLN A 117 7.39 -5.62 -5.79
C GLN A 117 8.13 -5.95 -4.49
N LEU A 118 7.41 -6.41 -3.46
CA LEU A 118 8.02 -6.78 -2.20
C LEU A 118 8.96 -7.97 -2.37
N THR A 119 8.50 -9.06 -2.97
CA THR A 119 9.31 -10.26 -3.20
C THR A 119 10.50 -9.98 -4.12
N ARG A 120 10.32 -9.16 -5.17
CA ARG A 120 11.44 -8.71 -6.02
C ARG A 120 12.49 -7.91 -5.25
N ARG A 121 12.08 -6.96 -4.41
CA ARG A 121 13.02 -6.16 -3.60
C ARG A 121 13.81 -7.04 -2.65
N LEU A 122 13.15 -7.98 -1.99
CA LEU A 122 13.79 -8.90 -1.07
C LEU A 122 14.70 -9.91 -1.80
N ALA A 123 14.34 -10.34 -3.02
CA ALA A 123 15.16 -11.23 -3.84
C ALA A 123 16.41 -10.53 -4.42
N VAL A 124 16.31 -9.24 -4.77
CA VAL A 124 17.46 -8.45 -5.28
C VAL A 124 18.45 -8.14 -4.17
N ALA A 125 17.99 -7.97 -2.95
CA ALA A 125 18.83 -7.83 -1.76
C ALA A 125 19.53 -9.14 -1.37
N ARG A 126 19.93 -9.98 -2.36
CA ARG A 126 20.57 -11.31 -2.19
C ARG A 126 21.80 -11.24 -1.28
N GLY A 127 21.53 -11.15 0.01
CA GLY A 127 22.46 -11.28 1.10
C GLY A 127 22.37 -12.66 1.73
N ASP A 128 22.90 -12.78 2.93
CA ASP A 128 22.73 -13.96 3.77
C ASP A 128 21.22 -14.30 3.93
N PRO A 129 20.79 -15.55 3.66
CA PRO A 129 19.40 -15.98 3.86
C PRO A 129 18.87 -15.70 5.29
N ARG A 130 19.75 -15.64 6.29
CA ARG A 130 19.39 -15.23 7.66
C ARG A 130 19.01 -13.76 7.75
N GLU A 131 19.68 -12.89 7.01
CA GLU A 131 19.32 -11.47 6.92
C GLU A 131 18.00 -11.30 6.19
N GLN A 132 17.77 -12.04 5.10
CA GLN A 132 16.48 -12.05 4.40
C GLN A 132 15.34 -12.49 5.32
N LEU A 133 15.54 -13.53 6.12
CA LEU A 133 14.55 -13.98 7.11
C LEU A 133 14.23 -12.89 8.13
N ARG A 134 15.24 -12.21 8.69
CA ARG A 134 15.04 -11.10 9.63
C ARG A 134 14.32 -9.92 8.99
N ASP A 135 14.63 -9.62 7.75
CA ASP A 135 13.97 -8.59 6.97
C ASP A 135 12.48 -8.87 6.79
N VAL A 136 12.13 -10.08 6.41
CA VAL A 136 10.75 -10.54 6.26
C VAL A 136 10.01 -10.48 7.60
N ILE A 137 10.55 -11.07 8.66
CA ILE A 137 9.95 -11.03 10.01
C ILE A 137 9.71 -9.60 10.50
N SER A 138 10.51 -8.62 10.03
CA SER A 138 10.38 -7.22 10.42
C SER A 138 9.35 -6.42 9.63
N LEU A 139 8.82 -6.93 8.52
CA LEU A 139 7.91 -6.21 7.62
C LEU A 139 6.69 -5.60 8.33
N PRO A 140 5.97 -6.30 9.23
CA PRO A 140 4.80 -5.75 9.91
C PRO A 140 5.11 -4.50 10.76
N PHE A 141 6.38 -4.26 11.09
CA PHE A 141 6.82 -3.20 12.00
C PHE A 141 7.43 -1.98 11.29
N ARG A 142 7.44 -1.94 9.97
CA ARG A 142 8.10 -0.88 9.17
C ARG A 142 7.28 0.41 9.06
N GLY A 143 6.79 0.92 10.19
CA GLY A 143 6.21 2.26 10.30
C GLY A 143 4.85 2.44 9.64
N ARG A 144 4.55 3.67 9.20
CA ARG A 144 3.22 4.03 8.66
C ARG A 144 2.85 3.28 7.38
N ALA A 145 3.83 2.97 6.54
CA ALA A 145 3.59 2.24 5.29
C ALA A 145 3.10 0.81 5.56
N ALA A 146 3.70 0.11 6.53
CA ALA A 146 3.26 -1.22 6.93
C ALA A 146 1.86 -1.20 7.54
N LEU A 147 1.54 -0.20 8.37
CA LEU A 147 0.19 -0.04 8.94
C LEU A 147 -0.85 0.21 7.84
N ARG A 148 -0.53 1.04 6.84
CA ARG A 148 -1.43 1.27 5.70
C ARG A 148 -1.62 -0.01 4.89
N ALA A 149 -0.54 -0.72 4.55
CA ALA A 149 -0.60 -1.98 3.82
C ALA A 149 -1.48 -3.01 4.55
N ALA A 150 -1.32 -3.13 5.88
CA ALA A 150 -2.15 -4.01 6.70
C ALA A 150 -3.65 -3.64 6.67
N ARG A 151 -3.98 -2.35 6.71
CA ARG A 151 -5.39 -1.89 6.61
C ARG A 151 -6.00 -2.24 5.24
N ILE A 152 -5.25 -2.04 4.16
CA ILE A 152 -5.69 -2.39 2.80
C ILE A 152 -5.90 -3.91 2.70
N GLU A 153 -4.94 -4.70 3.17
CA GLU A 153 -5.02 -6.16 3.20
C GLU A 153 -6.28 -6.64 3.94
N LEU A 154 -6.55 -6.10 5.12
CA LEU A 154 -7.74 -6.44 5.91
C LEU A 154 -9.04 -6.12 5.18
N ALA A 155 -9.12 -4.97 4.51
CA ALA A 155 -10.29 -4.57 3.75
C ALA A 155 -10.52 -5.49 2.55
N ILE A 156 -9.46 -5.89 1.85
CA ILE A 156 -9.53 -6.84 0.73
C ILE A 156 -9.94 -8.23 1.22
N ARG A 157 -9.38 -8.73 2.33
CA ARG A 157 -9.78 -10.02 2.92
C ARG A 157 -11.23 -10.01 3.41
N ALA A 158 -11.73 -8.88 3.94
CA ALA A 158 -13.15 -8.74 4.29
C ALA A 158 -14.05 -8.78 3.05
N TRP A 159 -13.63 -8.18 1.95
CA TRP A 159 -14.31 -8.24 0.66
C TRP A 159 -14.28 -9.67 0.09
N ALA A 160 -13.13 -10.34 0.09
CA ALA A 160 -12.91 -11.70 -0.41
C ALA A 160 -13.87 -12.74 0.19
N ARG A 161 -14.35 -12.53 1.43
CA ARG A 161 -15.33 -13.43 2.06
C ARG A 161 -16.66 -13.55 1.32
N ARG A 162 -16.97 -12.62 0.42
CA ARG A 162 -18.27 -12.52 -0.28
C ARG A 162 -18.13 -12.39 -1.79
N ASP A 163 -16.92 -12.35 -2.30
CA ASP A 163 -16.64 -12.06 -3.70
C ASP A 163 -15.54 -12.98 -4.25
N PRO A 164 -15.85 -13.84 -5.23
CA PRO A 164 -14.89 -14.80 -5.80
C PRO A 164 -13.66 -14.13 -6.43
N LEU A 165 -13.84 -12.95 -7.07
CA LEU A 165 -12.73 -12.23 -7.70
C LEU A 165 -11.70 -11.79 -6.66
N ALA A 166 -12.17 -11.25 -5.54
CA ALA A 166 -11.29 -10.84 -4.45
C ALA A 166 -10.69 -12.06 -3.73
N GLN A 167 -11.45 -13.16 -3.60
CA GLN A 167 -10.95 -14.41 -3.01
C GLN A 167 -9.79 -14.97 -3.83
N GLU A 168 -9.93 -15.08 -5.16
CA GLU A 168 -8.86 -15.54 -6.05
C GLU A 168 -7.60 -14.68 -5.92
N ALA A 169 -7.75 -13.36 -5.89
CA ALA A 169 -6.62 -12.45 -5.73
C ALA A 169 -5.89 -12.63 -4.39
N VAL A 170 -6.63 -12.89 -3.31
CA VAL A 170 -6.06 -13.17 -1.97
C VAL A 170 -5.34 -14.52 -1.99
N ASP A 171 -5.96 -15.58 -2.51
CA ASP A 171 -5.38 -16.93 -2.55
C ASP A 171 -4.08 -16.96 -3.34
N GLU A 172 -4.03 -16.29 -4.49
CA GLU A 172 -2.80 -16.16 -5.30
C GLU A 172 -1.71 -15.37 -4.56
N GLY A 173 -2.08 -14.27 -3.89
CA GLY A 173 -1.16 -13.47 -3.09
C GLY A 173 -0.58 -14.27 -1.91
N ASP A 174 -1.41 -15.01 -1.20
CA ASP A 174 -1.01 -15.86 -0.08
C ASP A 174 -0.07 -16.98 -0.54
N ALA A 175 -0.43 -17.68 -1.62
CA ALA A 175 0.40 -18.74 -2.20
C ALA A 175 1.79 -18.22 -2.60
N ALA A 176 1.85 -17.07 -3.27
CA ALA A 176 3.12 -16.47 -3.70
C ALA A 176 4.02 -16.07 -2.51
N ARG A 177 3.45 -15.54 -1.44
CA ARG A 177 4.20 -15.15 -0.23
C ARG A 177 4.70 -16.37 0.54
N ILE A 178 3.86 -17.40 0.71
CA ILE A 178 4.26 -18.65 1.35
C ILE A 178 5.40 -19.31 0.56
N ALA A 179 5.29 -19.37 -0.78
CA ALA A 179 6.35 -19.91 -1.65
C ALA A 179 7.67 -19.13 -1.49
N TYR A 180 7.62 -17.80 -1.50
CA TYR A 180 8.79 -16.96 -1.28
C TYR A 180 9.46 -17.23 0.08
N HIS A 181 8.68 -17.37 1.16
CA HIS A 181 9.23 -17.73 2.47
C HIS A 181 9.85 -19.12 2.47
N ALA A 182 9.23 -20.08 1.79
CA ALA A 182 9.79 -21.42 1.64
C ALA A 182 11.16 -21.40 0.91
N GLU A 183 11.34 -20.55 -0.10
CA GLU A 183 12.64 -20.37 -0.78
C GLU A 183 13.73 -19.88 0.19
N ILE A 184 13.41 -18.97 1.11
CA ILE A 184 14.37 -18.52 2.15
C ILE A 184 14.79 -19.70 3.01
N PHE A 185 13.85 -20.53 3.46
CA PHE A 185 14.17 -21.70 4.28
C PHE A 185 14.94 -22.77 3.51
N GLN A 186 14.67 -22.98 2.23
CA GLN A 186 15.49 -23.86 1.38
C GLN A 186 16.93 -23.33 1.25
N ALA A 187 17.11 -22.02 1.08
CA ALA A 187 18.42 -21.38 1.04
C ALA A 187 19.17 -21.50 2.39
N LEU A 188 18.43 -21.65 3.52
CA LEU A 188 18.98 -21.94 4.84
C LEU A 188 19.31 -23.42 5.05
N GLY A 189 19.06 -24.30 4.06
CA GLY A 189 19.39 -25.72 4.10
C GLY A 189 18.26 -26.65 4.57
N PHE A 190 17.03 -26.14 4.77
CA PHE A 190 15.90 -26.99 5.10
C PHE A 190 15.39 -27.78 3.87
N LYS A 191 14.92 -29.01 4.07
CA LYS A 191 14.30 -29.80 3.01
C LYS A 191 13.01 -29.16 2.52
N ALA A 192 12.66 -29.34 1.25
CA ALA A 192 11.54 -28.66 0.61
C ALA A 192 10.22 -28.75 1.39
N ALA A 193 9.85 -29.94 1.88
CA ALA A 193 8.63 -30.14 2.66
C ALA A 193 8.64 -29.38 4.00
N ASP A 194 9.76 -29.37 4.72
CA ASP A 194 9.94 -28.64 5.97
C ASP A 194 9.97 -27.12 5.71
N ALA A 195 10.68 -26.69 4.67
CA ALA A 195 10.72 -25.30 4.24
C ALA A 195 9.32 -24.74 3.92
N GLN A 196 8.47 -25.53 3.26
CA GLN A 196 7.09 -25.15 2.96
C GLN A 196 6.26 -24.94 4.24
N MET A 197 6.39 -25.82 5.22
CA MET A 197 5.69 -25.67 6.50
C MET A 197 6.18 -24.45 7.27
N ARG A 198 7.47 -24.21 7.28
CA ARG A 198 8.07 -23.03 7.92
C ARG A 198 7.65 -21.73 7.22
N GLY A 199 7.58 -21.73 5.89
CA GLY A 199 7.06 -20.61 5.10
C GLY A 199 5.63 -20.27 5.47
N PHE A 200 4.78 -21.26 5.61
CA PHE A 200 3.39 -21.09 6.06
C PHE A 200 3.31 -20.53 7.48
N VAL A 201 4.10 -21.06 8.44
CA VAL A 201 4.11 -20.58 9.82
C VAL A 201 4.59 -19.13 9.89
N LEU A 202 5.65 -18.78 9.15
CA LEU A 202 6.18 -17.43 9.11
C LEU A 202 5.14 -16.46 8.53
N TYR A 203 4.50 -16.82 7.42
CA TYR A 203 3.46 -15.99 6.83
C TYR A 203 2.25 -15.81 7.76
N SER A 204 1.83 -16.87 8.44
CA SER A 204 0.77 -16.80 9.45
C SER A 204 1.10 -15.82 10.58
N TYR A 205 2.36 -15.79 11.03
CA TYR A 205 2.83 -14.83 12.00
C TYR A 205 2.73 -13.39 11.49
N GLU A 206 3.16 -13.13 10.25
CA GLU A 206 3.08 -11.79 9.65
C GLU A 206 1.64 -11.29 9.53
N VAL A 207 0.73 -12.15 9.10
CA VAL A 207 -0.70 -11.85 9.05
C VAL A 207 -1.24 -11.57 10.45
N ALA A 208 -0.90 -12.40 11.44
CA ALA A 208 -1.32 -12.21 12.83
C ALA A 208 -0.79 -10.89 13.42
N GLU A 209 0.48 -10.54 13.21
CA GLU A 209 1.04 -9.26 13.68
C GLU A 209 0.37 -8.05 13.00
N SER A 210 -0.02 -8.16 11.73
CA SER A 210 -0.78 -7.11 11.02
C SER A 210 -2.17 -6.92 11.63
N LEU A 211 -2.86 -8.01 11.96
CA LEU A 211 -4.19 -8.02 12.58
C LEU A 211 -4.12 -7.51 14.03
N LEU A 212 -3.13 -7.96 14.78
CA LEU A 212 -2.93 -7.69 16.19
C LEU A 212 -2.04 -6.47 16.46
N SER A 213 -1.94 -5.56 15.48
CA SER A 213 -1.00 -4.43 15.48
C SER A 213 -1.09 -3.53 16.74
N ARG A 214 -2.25 -3.51 17.43
CA ARG A 214 -2.46 -2.78 18.69
C ARG A 214 -2.11 -3.60 19.95
N GLN A 215 -1.79 -4.89 19.82
CA GLN A 215 -1.52 -5.77 20.94
C GLN A 215 -0.06 -5.67 21.39
N GLY A 216 0.10 -5.23 22.64
CA GLY A 216 1.39 -5.17 23.32
C GLY A 216 2.24 -3.93 23.00
N SER A 217 3.22 -3.72 23.87
CA SER A 217 4.24 -2.67 23.73
C SER A 217 5.23 -2.97 22.62
N ALA A 218 6.06 -2.00 22.26
CA ALA A 218 7.17 -2.22 21.32
C ALA A 218 8.13 -3.32 21.81
N ALA A 219 8.36 -3.41 23.11
CA ALA A 219 9.18 -4.47 23.71
C ALA A 219 8.53 -5.86 23.53
N SER A 220 7.21 -5.98 23.75
CA SER A 220 6.47 -7.23 23.54
C SER A 220 6.51 -7.67 22.07
N LYS A 221 6.35 -6.74 21.13
CA LYS A 221 6.45 -7.02 19.68
C LYS A 221 7.86 -7.49 19.30
N GLN A 222 8.87 -6.82 19.84
CA GLN A 222 10.26 -7.24 19.65
C GLN A 222 10.53 -8.65 20.24
N ALA A 223 10.00 -8.96 21.42
CA ALA A 223 10.15 -10.27 22.05
C ALA A 223 9.50 -11.38 21.18
N ARG A 224 8.28 -11.15 20.64
CA ARG A 224 7.62 -12.09 19.72
C ARG A 224 8.45 -12.31 18.47
N ARG A 225 8.99 -11.25 17.87
CA ARG A 225 9.85 -11.34 16.68
C ARG A 225 11.06 -12.23 16.94
N VAL A 226 11.79 -12.00 18.04
CA VAL A 226 12.95 -12.82 18.42
C VAL A 226 12.55 -14.28 18.69
N PHE A 227 11.41 -14.48 19.35
CA PHE A 227 10.90 -15.81 19.62
C PHE A 227 10.58 -16.58 18.34
N VAL A 228 9.85 -15.93 17.40
CA VAL A 228 9.48 -16.57 16.14
C VAL A 228 10.71 -16.85 15.27
N GLU A 229 11.69 -15.93 15.19
CA GLU A 229 12.96 -16.18 14.47
C GLU A 229 13.65 -17.45 14.99
N LYS A 230 13.74 -17.61 16.31
CA LYS A 230 14.31 -18.81 16.91
C LYS A 230 13.48 -20.06 16.61
N LEU A 231 12.17 -19.97 16.77
CA LEU A 231 11.24 -21.09 16.56
C LEU A 231 11.33 -21.63 15.12
N VAL A 232 11.28 -20.75 14.12
CA VAL A 232 11.29 -21.18 12.71
C VAL A 232 12.65 -21.67 12.24
N LEU A 233 13.70 -21.50 13.02
CA LEU A 233 15.06 -22.01 12.74
C LEU A 233 15.40 -23.30 13.49
N GLN A 234 14.58 -23.75 14.45
CA GLN A 234 14.83 -24.99 15.20
C GLN A 234 14.68 -26.22 14.29
N PRO A 235 15.56 -27.21 14.42
CA PRO A 235 15.33 -28.52 13.79
C PRO A 235 14.01 -29.12 14.29
N VAL A 236 13.23 -29.72 13.38
CA VAL A 236 12.10 -30.56 13.77
C VAL A 236 12.70 -31.92 14.12
N THR A 237 12.76 -32.25 15.40
CA THR A 237 13.08 -33.62 15.85
C THR A 237 11.86 -34.48 15.55
N GLY A 238 11.99 -35.32 14.52
CA GLY A 238 11.01 -36.37 14.18
C GLY A 238 11.17 -37.59 15.07
#